data_0208657fce2be3281c8a4c5c169b4fe0
#
_entry.id   0208657fce2be3281c8a4c5c169b4fe0
#
_cell.length_a   1.000
_cell.length_b   1.000
_cell.length_c   1.000
_cell.angle_alpha   90.00
_cell.angle_beta   90.00
_cell.angle_gamma   90.00
#
_symmetry.space_group_name_H-M   'P 1'
#
loop_
_entity.id
_entity.type
_entity.pdbx_description
1 polymer ?
#
loop_
_entity_poly.entity_id
_entity_poly.type
_entity_poly.pdbx_seq_one_letter_code
_entity_poly.pdbx_strand_id
1 'polypeptide(L)'
;MISKKWGSLACLFVVSLLTACSSQEPNDIHQTQSVTTDLSDISVETALTAITNVSDGKGSYKDDHFEMNGTFLNDKLIDGVLILYYTDSTLTFSVKDEKIDFDHVSVSFEDGENYKGQWEDGISGKGTLTFKNGDSYEGDFKNGKMNGSGTYCWKDQACYTGSWKENQMNGNGTYFYDADQTEYLSGTFRDNKPYGKATYFCENHKYTTIWSDGVCTKISYE
;
A
#
# COMPACT_ATOMS: atom_id res chain seq x y z
N MET A 1 29.16 42.49 -11.66
CA MET A 1 29.55 41.38 -12.53
C MET A 1 29.83 40.15 -11.65
N ILE A 2 28.78 39.66 -10.93
CA ILE A 2 28.84 38.47 -10.07
C ILE A 2 27.50 37.76 -10.31
N SER A 3 27.40 36.93 -11.33
CA SER A 3 26.28 36.03 -11.46
C SER A 3 26.54 34.99 -12.57
N LYS A 4 27.26 33.94 -12.27
CA LYS A 4 27.28 32.73 -13.14
C LYS A 4 27.84 31.47 -12.48
N LYS A 5 27.99 31.41 -11.14
CA LYS A 5 28.57 30.23 -10.48
C LYS A 5 27.63 29.42 -9.60
N TRP A 6 26.38 29.84 -9.45
CA TRP A 6 25.41 29.11 -8.56
C TRP A 6 24.63 28.00 -9.24
N GLY A 7 24.46 28.04 -10.57
CA GLY A 7 23.74 27.00 -11.30
C GLY A 7 24.41 25.62 -11.33
N SER A 8 25.73 25.58 -11.11
CA SER A 8 26.48 24.30 -11.17
C SER A 8 26.50 23.55 -9.82
N LEU A 9 26.37 24.28 -8.68
CA LEU A 9 26.31 23.65 -7.36
C LEU A 9 24.92 23.05 -7.08
N ALA A 10 23.84 23.76 -7.45
CA ALA A 10 22.47 23.25 -7.31
C ALA A 10 22.27 21.96 -8.14
N CYS A 11 22.86 21.90 -9.33
CA CYS A 11 22.80 20.70 -10.18
C CYS A 11 23.58 19.50 -9.57
N LEU A 12 24.67 19.74 -8.87
CA LEU A 12 25.46 18.71 -8.18
C LEU A 12 24.75 18.19 -6.92
N PHE A 13 24.06 19.07 -6.17
CA PHE A 13 23.25 18.66 -5.02
C PHE A 13 22.01 17.89 -5.45
N VAL A 14 21.30 18.33 -6.50
CA VAL A 14 20.14 17.64 -7.06
C VAL A 14 20.53 16.26 -7.58
N VAL A 15 21.68 16.12 -8.25
CA VAL A 15 22.16 14.82 -8.75
C VAL A 15 22.53 13.87 -7.60
N SER A 16 23.10 14.36 -6.49
CA SER A 16 23.47 13.51 -5.35
C SER A 16 22.24 13.08 -4.49
N LEU A 17 21.22 13.93 -4.37
CA LEU A 17 19.94 13.58 -3.70
C LEU A 17 19.09 12.64 -4.56
N LEU A 18 19.16 12.76 -5.89
CA LEU A 18 18.36 11.98 -6.81
C LEU A 18 18.93 10.59 -7.11
N THR A 19 20.21 10.35 -6.86
CA THR A 19 20.76 8.99 -6.81
C THR A 19 20.24 8.21 -5.59
N ALA A 20 19.81 8.89 -4.52
CA ALA A 20 19.13 8.28 -3.40
C ALA A 20 17.72 7.80 -3.78
N CYS A 21 17.01 8.52 -4.67
CA CYS A 21 15.69 8.10 -5.17
C CYS A 21 15.75 6.86 -6.07
N SER A 22 16.88 6.60 -6.74
CA SER A 22 17.04 5.40 -7.58
C SER A 22 17.41 4.14 -6.79
N SER A 23 17.77 4.28 -5.51
CA SER A 23 18.16 3.17 -4.65
C SER A 23 17.06 2.69 -3.69
N GLN A 24 15.96 3.45 -3.57
CA GLN A 24 14.78 3.06 -2.80
C GLN A 24 13.68 2.66 -3.77
N GLU A 25 13.80 1.49 -4.38
CA GLU A 25 12.63 0.86 -4.97
C GLU A 25 11.66 0.52 -3.83
N PRO A 26 10.33 0.74 -4.02
CA PRO A 26 9.35 0.15 -3.11
C PRO A 26 9.72 -1.32 -3.00
N ASN A 27 9.95 -1.80 -1.77
CA ASN A 27 10.22 -3.23 -1.57
C ASN A 27 9.20 -4.02 -2.38
N ASP A 28 9.65 -5.07 -3.07
CA ASP A 28 8.72 -5.99 -3.69
C ASP A 28 7.66 -6.30 -2.64
N ILE A 29 6.45 -5.79 -2.85
CA ILE A 29 5.32 -6.32 -2.12
C ILE A 29 5.45 -7.80 -2.42
N HIS A 30 5.65 -8.61 -1.40
CA HIS A 30 5.42 -10.04 -1.53
C HIS A 30 4.21 -10.13 -2.42
N GLN A 31 4.39 -10.69 -3.64
CA GLN A 31 3.24 -11.00 -4.44
C GLN A 31 2.34 -11.69 -3.43
N THR A 32 1.30 -10.96 -2.96
CA THR A 32 0.22 -11.63 -2.29
C THR A 32 -0.10 -12.68 -3.32
N GLN A 33 0.51 -13.85 -3.12
CA GLN A 33 0.18 -15.00 -3.93
C GLN A 33 -1.31 -14.93 -3.91
N SER A 34 -1.92 -14.81 -5.08
CA SER A 34 -3.34 -15.05 -5.18
C SER A 34 -3.55 -16.16 -4.17
N VAL A 35 -4.31 -15.87 -3.08
CA VAL A 35 -4.61 -16.91 -2.09
C VAL A 35 -5.22 -18.00 -2.92
N THR A 36 -4.34 -18.81 -3.52
CA THR A 36 -4.72 -19.99 -4.29
C THR A 36 -5.03 -20.93 -3.17
N THR A 37 -6.32 -21.05 -2.90
CA THR A 37 -6.89 -22.07 -2.04
C THR A 37 -6.17 -23.38 -2.34
N ASP A 38 -5.12 -23.65 -1.61
CA ASP A 38 -4.65 -25.01 -1.43
C ASP A 38 -5.84 -25.72 -0.77
N LEU A 39 -6.13 -26.96 -1.10
CA LEU A 39 -7.31 -27.70 -0.65
C LEU A 39 -7.46 -27.85 0.89
N SER A 40 -6.56 -27.21 1.64
CA SER A 40 -6.56 -27.06 3.11
C SER A 40 -7.19 -25.77 3.62
N ASP A 41 -7.44 -24.76 2.76
CA ASP A 41 -7.88 -23.44 3.20
C ASP A 41 -9.41 -23.36 3.18
N ILE A 42 -9.97 -22.94 4.32
CA ILE A 42 -11.41 -22.77 4.46
C ILE A 42 -11.86 -21.44 3.84
N SER A 43 -12.90 -21.44 3.03
CA SER A 43 -13.50 -20.21 2.54
C SER A 43 -14.39 -19.55 3.61
N VAL A 44 -14.62 -18.25 3.48
CA VAL A 44 -15.54 -17.48 4.31
C VAL A 44 -16.92 -18.14 4.38
N GLU A 45 -17.47 -18.56 3.22
CA GLU A 45 -18.77 -19.20 3.13
C GLU A 45 -18.79 -20.55 3.83
N THR A 46 -17.73 -21.34 3.68
CA THR A 46 -17.60 -22.64 4.36
C THR A 46 -17.52 -22.46 5.86
N ALA A 47 -16.73 -21.49 6.36
CA ALA A 47 -16.64 -21.20 7.79
C ALA A 47 -18.01 -20.83 8.38
N LEU A 48 -18.77 -19.95 7.72
CA LEU A 48 -20.09 -19.52 8.21
C LEU A 48 -21.12 -20.62 8.29
N THR A 49 -20.96 -21.69 7.50
CA THR A 49 -21.89 -22.84 7.46
C THR A 49 -21.41 -24.06 8.23
N ALA A 50 -20.15 -24.04 8.70
CA ALA A 50 -19.54 -25.20 9.37
C ALA A 50 -19.97 -25.35 10.84
N ILE A 51 -20.52 -24.30 11.45
CA ILE A 51 -20.88 -24.31 12.87
C ILE A 51 -22.16 -25.11 13.12
N THR A 52 -22.10 -25.95 14.17
CA THR A 52 -23.26 -26.70 14.68
C THR A 52 -23.20 -26.70 16.21
N ASN A 53 -24.39 -26.70 16.84
CA ASN A 53 -24.56 -26.77 18.29
C ASN A 53 -23.96 -25.57 19.08
N VAL A 54 -23.97 -24.38 18.50
CA VAL A 54 -23.65 -23.15 19.22
C VAL A 54 -24.92 -22.61 19.87
N SER A 55 -24.87 -22.35 21.18
CA SER A 55 -26.01 -21.80 21.91
C SER A 55 -26.35 -20.40 21.44
N ASP A 56 -27.64 -20.08 21.34
CA ASP A 56 -28.12 -18.74 21.04
C ASP A 56 -27.60 -17.72 22.06
N GLY A 57 -27.27 -16.53 21.60
CA GLY A 57 -26.73 -15.44 22.41
C GLY A 57 -25.25 -15.20 22.18
N LYS A 58 -24.59 -14.56 23.16
CA LYS A 58 -23.14 -14.28 23.08
C LYS A 58 -22.34 -15.55 23.27
N GLY A 59 -21.37 -15.78 22.38
CA GLY A 59 -20.53 -16.97 22.43
C GLY A 59 -19.32 -16.88 21.50
N SER A 60 -18.60 -17.98 21.42
CA SER A 60 -17.48 -18.17 20.51
C SER A 60 -17.46 -19.60 20.00
N TYR A 61 -16.94 -19.74 18.79
CA TYR A 61 -16.61 -21.02 18.17
C TYR A 61 -15.17 -20.96 17.67
N LYS A 62 -14.40 -22.03 17.84
CA LYS A 62 -13.02 -22.10 17.37
C LYS A 62 -12.65 -23.52 16.97
N ASP A 63 -11.99 -23.65 15.83
CA ASP A 63 -11.25 -24.85 15.42
C ASP A 63 -9.85 -24.48 14.89
N ASP A 64 -9.19 -25.39 14.19
CA ASP A 64 -7.84 -25.18 13.68
C ASP A 64 -7.80 -24.22 12.48
N HIS A 65 -8.94 -23.95 11.81
CA HIS A 65 -9.02 -23.20 10.57
C HIS A 65 -9.65 -21.83 10.75
N PHE A 66 -10.57 -21.69 11.72
CA PHE A 66 -11.26 -20.42 11.94
C PHE A 66 -11.73 -20.22 13.38
N GLU A 67 -12.03 -18.98 13.70
CA GLU A 67 -12.63 -18.56 14.96
C GLU A 67 -13.78 -17.59 14.71
N MET A 68 -14.85 -17.72 15.44
CA MET A 68 -15.97 -16.79 15.47
C MET A 68 -16.25 -16.33 16.89
N ASN A 69 -16.42 -15.02 17.06
CA ASN A 69 -16.76 -14.41 18.33
C ASN A 69 -17.90 -13.42 18.13
N GLY A 70 -18.99 -13.59 18.85
CA GLY A 70 -20.12 -12.68 18.67
C GLY A 70 -21.44 -13.15 19.23
N THR A 71 -22.52 -12.75 18.58
CA THR A 71 -23.88 -13.18 18.90
C THR A 71 -24.35 -14.21 17.87
N PHE A 72 -24.82 -15.34 18.35
CA PHE A 72 -25.28 -16.46 17.55
C PHE A 72 -26.81 -16.63 17.66
N LEU A 73 -27.43 -17.08 16.59
CA LEU A 73 -28.82 -17.49 16.55
C LEU A 73 -28.99 -18.64 15.53
N ASN A 74 -29.57 -19.76 15.97
CA ASN A 74 -29.77 -20.96 15.14
C ASN A 74 -28.48 -21.42 14.42
N ASP A 75 -27.38 -21.55 15.17
CA ASP A 75 -26.05 -21.92 14.64
C ASP A 75 -25.47 -20.95 13.60
N LYS A 76 -25.89 -19.67 13.61
CA LYS A 76 -25.35 -18.66 12.71
C LYS A 76 -24.74 -17.50 13.50
N LEU A 77 -23.62 -16.99 13.06
CA LEU A 77 -23.05 -15.73 13.55
C LEU A 77 -23.87 -14.56 12.99
N ILE A 78 -24.59 -13.85 13.86
CA ILE A 78 -25.43 -12.69 13.50
C ILE A 78 -24.61 -11.39 13.51
N ASP A 79 -23.93 -11.13 14.63
CA ASP A 79 -23.08 -9.95 14.82
C ASP A 79 -21.78 -10.39 15.50
N GLY A 80 -20.65 -9.98 14.96
CA GLY A 80 -19.37 -10.32 15.56
C GLY A 80 -18.19 -10.27 14.60
N VAL A 81 -17.26 -11.19 14.81
CA VAL A 81 -16.01 -11.27 14.06
C VAL A 81 -15.81 -12.71 13.60
N LEU A 82 -15.44 -12.89 12.34
CA LEU A 82 -14.92 -14.12 11.75
C LEU A 82 -13.43 -13.95 11.51
N ILE A 83 -12.63 -14.90 12.01
CA ILE A 83 -11.18 -14.95 11.82
C ILE A 83 -10.86 -16.24 11.08
N LEU A 84 -10.19 -16.15 9.94
CA LEU A 84 -9.69 -17.29 9.18
C LEU A 84 -8.18 -17.41 9.34
N TYR A 85 -7.71 -18.63 9.59
CA TYR A 85 -6.30 -18.95 9.76
C TYR A 85 -5.77 -19.64 8.50
N TYR A 86 -4.87 -18.98 7.78
CA TYR A 86 -4.14 -19.54 6.65
C TYR A 86 -2.69 -19.81 7.07
N THR A 87 -1.94 -20.52 6.25
CA THR A 87 -0.56 -20.90 6.55
C THR A 87 0.36 -19.68 6.72
N ASP A 88 0.13 -18.63 5.97
CA ASP A 88 0.99 -17.43 5.91
C ASP A 88 0.30 -16.14 6.40
N SER A 89 -0.99 -16.24 6.76
CA SER A 89 -1.77 -15.06 7.11
C SER A 89 -3.00 -15.38 7.96
N THR A 90 -3.49 -14.35 8.63
CA THR A 90 -4.76 -14.37 9.36
C THR A 90 -5.66 -13.28 8.81
N LEU A 91 -6.87 -13.66 8.39
CA LEU A 91 -7.88 -12.73 7.87
C LEU A 91 -8.95 -12.51 8.93
N THR A 92 -9.33 -11.25 9.13
CA THR A 92 -10.37 -10.87 10.09
C THR A 92 -11.46 -10.08 9.38
N PHE A 93 -12.68 -10.56 9.50
CA PHE A 93 -13.88 -9.95 8.93
C PHE A 93 -14.85 -9.55 10.04
N SER A 94 -15.49 -8.40 9.90
CA SER A 94 -16.63 -8.03 10.71
C SER A 94 -17.91 -8.63 10.11
N VAL A 95 -18.80 -9.12 10.97
CA VAL A 95 -20.12 -9.64 10.58
C VAL A 95 -21.19 -8.82 11.28
N LYS A 96 -22.19 -8.37 10.54
CA LYS A 96 -23.34 -7.64 11.07
C LYS A 96 -24.62 -8.03 10.34
N ASP A 97 -25.66 -8.35 11.09
CA ASP A 97 -26.94 -8.82 10.52
C ASP A 97 -26.73 -9.98 9.53
N GLU A 98 -25.93 -10.98 9.90
CA GLU A 98 -25.50 -12.14 9.07
C GLU A 98 -24.69 -11.76 7.81
N LYS A 99 -24.27 -10.51 7.66
CA LYS A 99 -23.52 -10.04 6.48
C LYS A 99 -22.06 -9.74 6.84
N ILE A 100 -21.19 -10.21 5.96
CA ILE A 100 -19.74 -9.91 6.07
C ILE A 100 -19.47 -8.54 5.49
N ASP A 101 -18.64 -7.78 6.20
CA ASP A 101 -18.07 -6.53 5.73
C ASP A 101 -16.77 -6.81 4.95
N PHE A 102 -16.85 -6.81 3.63
CA PHE A 102 -15.70 -6.93 2.74
C PHE A 102 -15.00 -5.60 2.45
N ASP A 103 -15.54 -4.48 2.92
CA ASP A 103 -14.93 -3.17 2.74
C ASP A 103 -13.89 -2.85 3.82
N HIS A 104 -13.92 -3.57 4.97
CA HIS A 104 -13.05 -3.32 6.12
C HIS A 104 -12.39 -4.60 6.65
N VAL A 105 -11.76 -5.35 5.76
CA VAL A 105 -11.03 -6.58 6.10
C VAL A 105 -9.66 -6.23 6.67
N SER A 106 -9.22 -6.95 7.69
CA SER A 106 -7.86 -6.90 8.20
C SER A 106 -7.12 -8.20 7.88
N VAL A 107 -5.90 -8.08 7.35
CA VAL A 107 -5.02 -9.22 7.09
C VAL A 107 -3.71 -8.98 7.84
N SER A 108 -3.28 -9.97 8.64
CA SER A 108 -1.96 -9.98 9.28
C SER A 108 -1.15 -11.11 8.65
N PHE A 109 -0.03 -10.78 8.05
CA PHE A 109 0.89 -11.74 7.43
C PHE A 109 1.96 -12.20 8.43
N GLU A 110 2.40 -13.46 8.31
CA GLU A 110 3.43 -14.02 9.21
C GLU A 110 4.77 -13.26 9.13
N ASP A 111 5.09 -12.68 7.99
CA ASP A 111 6.30 -11.87 7.81
C ASP A 111 6.26 -10.51 8.53
N GLY A 112 5.10 -10.14 9.08
CA GLY A 112 4.87 -8.93 9.87
C GLY A 112 4.23 -7.78 9.10
N GLU A 113 3.85 -7.99 7.83
CA GLU A 113 3.04 -7.03 7.09
C GLU A 113 1.58 -7.04 7.56
N ASN A 114 0.89 -5.91 7.41
CA ASN A 114 -0.52 -5.79 7.80
C ASN A 114 -1.29 -5.00 6.75
N TYR A 115 -2.41 -5.55 6.30
CA TYR A 115 -3.34 -4.89 5.40
C TYR A 115 -4.66 -4.57 6.10
N LYS A 116 -5.26 -3.43 5.74
CA LYS A 116 -6.64 -3.07 6.10
C LYS A 116 -7.31 -2.43 4.91
N GLY A 117 -8.46 -2.94 4.49
CA GLY A 117 -9.19 -2.37 3.36
C GLY A 117 -10.16 -3.34 2.72
N GLN A 118 -10.46 -3.06 1.45
CA GLN A 118 -11.40 -3.83 0.66
C GLN A 118 -10.81 -5.17 0.24
N TRP A 119 -11.69 -6.18 0.17
CA TRP A 119 -11.34 -7.53 -0.20
C TRP A 119 -12.32 -8.06 -1.24
N GLU A 120 -11.78 -8.45 -2.40
CA GLU A 120 -12.54 -9.04 -3.49
C GLU A 120 -11.72 -10.20 -4.07
N ASP A 121 -11.94 -11.41 -3.56
CA ASP A 121 -11.11 -12.59 -3.83
C ASP A 121 -9.60 -12.35 -3.63
N GLY A 122 -9.26 -11.50 -2.64
CA GLY A 122 -7.93 -11.03 -2.36
C GLY A 122 -7.89 -9.51 -2.13
N ILE A 123 -6.70 -8.97 -1.85
CA ILE A 123 -6.51 -7.54 -1.67
C ILE A 123 -6.81 -6.80 -2.98
N SER A 124 -7.90 -6.02 -2.99
CA SER A 124 -8.37 -5.24 -4.14
C SER A 124 -9.15 -4.03 -3.64
N GLY A 125 -9.34 -3.01 -4.52
CA GLY A 125 -10.03 -1.78 -4.11
C GLY A 125 -9.14 -0.88 -3.24
N LYS A 126 -9.74 -0.16 -2.30
CA LYS A 126 -9.01 0.78 -1.42
C LYS A 126 -8.53 0.11 -0.15
N GLY A 127 -7.31 0.46 0.26
CA GLY A 127 -6.75 -0.08 1.49
C GLY A 127 -5.45 0.58 1.91
N THR A 128 -4.98 0.15 3.07
CA THR A 128 -3.69 0.53 3.65
C THR A 128 -2.86 -0.72 3.90
N LEU A 129 -1.64 -0.75 3.41
CA LEU A 129 -0.65 -1.79 3.68
C LEU A 129 0.50 -1.18 4.48
N THR A 130 0.81 -1.79 5.62
CA THR A 130 1.99 -1.46 6.42
C THR A 130 3.00 -2.58 6.27
N PHE A 131 4.19 -2.24 5.80
CA PHE A 131 5.28 -3.17 5.56
C PHE A 131 6.07 -3.45 6.84
N LYS A 132 6.72 -4.61 6.90
CA LYS A 132 7.58 -5.00 8.02
C LYS A 132 8.69 -4.00 8.32
N ASN A 133 9.23 -3.34 7.31
CA ASN A 133 10.29 -2.34 7.46
C ASN A 133 9.81 -0.99 8.01
N GLY A 134 8.49 -0.80 8.15
CA GLY A 134 7.86 0.43 8.62
C GLY A 134 7.41 1.38 7.52
N ASP A 135 7.57 1.01 6.25
CA ASP A 135 6.94 1.72 5.14
C ASP A 135 5.42 1.54 5.17
N SER A 136 4.70 2.39 4.47
CA SER A 136 3.25 2.25 4.32
C SER A 136 2.77 2.67 2.94
N TYR A 137 1.70 2.03 2.49
CA TYR A 137 0.97 2.45 1.30
C TYR A 137 -0.50 2.60 1.63
N GLU A 138 -1.11 3.69 1.19
CA GLU A 138 -2.54 3.94 1.23
C GLU A 138 -3.04 4.30 -0.16
N GLY A 139 -3.97 3.53 -0.72
CA GLY A 139 -4.44 3.77 -2.07
C GLY A 139 -5.22 2.60 -2.67
N ASP A 140 -5.22 2.60 -4.00
CA ASP A 140 -5.91 1.60 -4.79
C ASP A 140 -5.04 0.35 -4.98
N PHE A 141 -5.66 -0.81 -4.81
CA PHE A 141 -5.07 -2.13 -5.05
C PHE A 141 -5.82 -2.87 -6.16
N LYS A 142 -5.12 -3.72 -6.87
CA LYS A 142 -5.68 -4.67 -7.82
C LYS A 142 -4.89 -5.97 -7.76
N ASN A 143 -5.56 -7.07 -7.43
CA ASN A 143 -4.93 -8.39 -7.33
C ASN A 143 -3.68 -8.38 -6.44
N GLY A 144 -3.76 -7.79 -5.25
CA GLY A 144 -2.66 -7.69 -4.29
C GLY A 144 -1.57 -6.67 -4.62
N LYS A 145 -1.68 -5.91 -5.70
CA LYS A 145 -0.67 -4.94 -6.12
C LYS A 145 -1.18 -3.52 -6.02
N MET A 146 -0.30 -2.56 -5.67
CA MET A 146 -0.57 -1.13 -5.79
C MET A 146 -0.87 -0.81 -7.25
N ASN A 147 -2.06 -0.26 -7.51
CA ASN A 147 -2.52 -0.02 -8.88
C ASN A 147 -3.63 1.03 -8.86
N GLY A 148 -3.46 2.13 -9.58
CA GLY A 148 -4.38 3.26 -9.54
C GLY A 148 -3.75 4.46 -8.85
N SER A 149 -4.44 5.08 -7.90
CA SER A 149 -3.93 6.24 -7.15
C SER A 149 -3.59 5.87 -5.72
N GLY A 150 -2.49 6.38 -5.20
CA GLY A 150 -2.11 6.11 -3.82
C GLY A 150 -0.88 6.88 -3.38
N THR A 151 -0.64 6.79 -2.07
CA THR A 151 0.52 7.38 -1.39
C THR A 151 1.35 6.29 -0.74
N TYR A 152 2.61 6.22 -1.10
CA TYR A 152 3.60 5.38 -0.45
C TYR A 152 4.52 6.26 0.39
N CYS A 153 4.68 5.95 1.66
CA CYS A 153 5.59 6.63 2.56
C CYS A 153 6.66 5.65 3.05
N TRP A 154 7.91 5.99 2.81
CA TRP A 154 9.06 5.29 3.38
C TRP A 154 9.19 5.67 4.86
N LYS A 155 9.70 4.77 5.68
CA LYS A 155 9.83 4.99 7.13
C LYS A 155 10.70 6.20 7.50
N ASP A 156 11.60 6.59 6.62
CA ASP A 156 12.47 7.77 6.75
C ASP A 156 11.83 9.08 6.26
N GLN A 157 10.50 9.03 6.07
CA GLN A 157 9.61 10.18 5.89
C GLN A 157 9.54 10.77 4.48
N ALA A 158 10.25 10.22 3.50
CA ALA A 158 9.96 10.50 2.11
C ALA A 158 8.60 9.89 1.72
N CYS A 159 7.85 10.53 0.81
CA CYS A 159 6.59 9.98 0.33
C CYS A 159 6.43 10.21 -1.17
N TYR A 160 5.74 9.30 -1.84
CA TYR A 160 5.26 9.50 -3.20
C TYR A 160 3.73 9.45 -3.21
N THR A 161 3.10 10.47 -3.76
CA THR A 161 1.66 10.50 -4.02
C THR A 161 1.43 10.63 -5.51
N GLY A 162 0.72 9.67 -6.10
CA GLY A 162 0.50 9.69 -7.54
C GLY A 162 -0.10 8.39 -8.08
N SER A 163 0.15 8.17 -9.37
CA SER A 163 -0.34 7.00 -10.10
C SER A 163 0.61 5.81 -9.94
N TRP A 164 0.01 4.63 -9.76
CA TRP A 164 0.66 3.35 -9.56
C TRP A 164 0.22 2.34 -10.60
N LYS A 165 1.12 1.48 -11.02
CA LYS A 165 0.82 0.33 -11.88
C LYS A 165 1.71 -0.83 -11.49
N GLU A 166 1.09 -1.97 -11.12
CA GLU A 166 1.81 -3.21 -10.78
C GLU A 166 2.97 -2.97 -9.80
N ASN A 167 2.70 -2.29 -8.66
CA ASN A 167 3.65 -1.91 -7.62
C ASN A 167 4.71 -0.85 -8.02
N GLN A 168 4.56 -0.21 -9.17
CA GLN A 168 5.51 0.79 -9.65
C GLN A 168 4.88 2.18 -9.74
N MET A 169 5.63 3.22 -9.38
CA MET A 169 5.28 4.60 -9.69
C MET A 169 5.21 4.75 -11.22
N ASN A 170 4.01 4.99 -11.76
CA ASN A 170 3.81 5.03 -13.21
C ASN A 170 2.66 5.97 -13.55
N GLY A 171 2.96 7.09 -14.17
CA GLY A 171 2.04 8.19 -14.46
C GLY A 171 2.40 9.46 -13.73
N ASN A 172 1.44 10.34 -13.49
CA ASN A 172 1.68 11.60 -12.81
C ASN A 172 1.75 11.42 -11.29
N GLY A 173 2.67 12.13 -10.66
CA GLY A 173 2.82 12.10 -9.22
C GLY A 173 3.78 13.15 -8.68
N THR A 174 3.87 13.19 -7.36
CA THR A 174 4.78 14.05 -6.61
C THR A 174 5.55 13.21 -5.61
N TYR A 175 6.85 13.28 -5.69
CA TYR A 175 7.78 12.69 -4.74
C TYR A 175 8.23 13.76 -3.75
N PHE A 176 7.93 13.61 -2.48
CA PHE A 176 8.36 14.44 -1.38
C PHE A 176 9.59 13.84 -0.75
N TYR A 177 10.65 14.62 -0.60
CA TYR A 177 11.94 14.18 -0.06
C TYR A 177 11.99 14.23 1.47
N ASP A 178 11.06 15.00 2.07
CA ASP A 178 10.99 15.24 3.50
C ASP A 178 9.54 15.10 4.03
N ALA A 179 9.39 14.88 5.35
CA ALA A 179 8.11 14.78 6.02
C ALA A 179 7.29 16.07 5.98
N ASP A 180 7.95 17.20 6.00
CA ASP A 180 7.31 18.53 6.01
C ASP A 180 6.85 18.92 4.60
N GLN A 181 7.17 18.09 3.58
CA GLN A 181 6.81 18.30 2.18
C GLN A 181 7.33 19.63 1.61
N THR A 182 8.47 20.10 2.13
CA THR A 182 9.09 21.37 1.74
C THR A 182 9.97 21.23 0.52
N GLU A 183 10.39 20.00 0.20
CA GLU A 183 11.18 19.66 -0.97
C GLU A 183 10.47 18.55 -1.77
N TYR A 184 10.21 18.79 -3.06
CA TYR A 184 9.50 17.81 -3.87
C TYR A 184 9.88 17.86 -5.37
N LEU A 185 9.62 16.74 -6.04
CA LEU A 185 9.65 16.60 -7.50
C LEU A 185 8.25 16.21 -7.99
N SER A 186 7.61 17.07 -8.77
CA SER A 186 6.28 16.83 -9.34
C SER A 186 6.36 16.71 -10.87
N GLY A 187 5.88 15.59 -11.40
CA GLY A 187 5.95 15.31 -12.84
C GLY A 187 5.43 13.93 -13.19
N THR A 188 5.92 13.40 -14.30
CA THR A 188 5.59 12.06 -14.77
C THR A 188 6.66 11.08 -14.30
N PHE A 189 6.23 9.91 -13.86
CA PHE A 189 7.07 8.77 -13.48
C PHE A 189 6.80 7.61 -14.43
N ARG A 190 7.81 6.80 -14.68
CA ARG A 190 7.76 5.56 -15.44
C ARG A 190 8.69 4.55 -14.79
N ASP A 191 8.14 3.38 -14.43
CA ASP A 191 8.91 2.28 -13.85
C ASP A 191 9.78 2.75 -12.67
N ASN A 192 9.14 3.42 -11.69
CA ASN A 192 9.75 4.04 -10.48
C ASN A 192 10.70 5.22 -10.73
N LYS A 193 10.86 5.69 -11.96
CA LYS A 193 11.81 6.75 -12.31
C LYS A 193 11.10 8.00 -12.83
N PRO A 194 11.57 9.22 -12.50
CA PRO A 194 11.07 10.43 -13.12
C PRO A 194 11.39 10.44 -14.62
N TYR A 195 10.45 10.95 -15.41
CA TYR A 195 10.51 10.95 -16.86
C TYR A 195 9.95 12.25 -17.46
N GLY A 196 10.65 12.81 -18.46
CA GLY A 196 10.20 14.00 -19.17
C GLY A 196 10.34 15.29 -18.35
N LYS A 197 9.42 16.24 -18.58
CA LYS A 197 9.43 17.52 -17.86
C LYS A 197 8.82 17.35 -16.46
N ALA A 198 9.49 17.89 -15.45
CA ALA A 198 9.02 17.93 -14.06
C ALA A 198 9.36 19.27 -13.40
N THR A 199 8.65 19.60 -12.33
CA THR A 199 8.93 20.72 -11.44
C THR A 199 9.63 20.20 -10.20
N TYR A 200 10.83 20.71 -9.93
CA TYR A 200 11.53 20.51 -8.66
C TYR A 200 11.39 21.77 -7.80
N PHE A 201 11.00 21.58 -6.56
CA PHE A 201 10.84 22.67 -5.58
C PHE A 201 11.72 22.42 -4.37
N CYS A 202 12.51 23.40 -4.00
CA CYS A 202 13.30 23.41 -2.77
C CYS A 202 13.60 24.86 -2.33
N GLU A 203 13.72 25.07 -1.03
CA GLU A 203 14.08 26.39 -0.43
C GLU A 203 13.24 27.56 -1.00
N ASN A 204 11.93 27.35 -1.20
CA ASN A 204 10.98 28.31 -1.81
C ASN A 204 11.29 28.69 -3.28
N HIS A 205 12.09 27.90 -3.98
CA HIS A 205 12.39 28.11 -5.39
C HIS A 205 11.86 26.97 -6.25
N LYS A 206 11.39 27.32 -7.46
CA LYS A 206 10.95 26.38 -8.47
C LYS A 206 11.96 26.26 -9.60
N TYR A 207 12.17 25.02 -10.02
CA TYR A 207 13.03 24.69 -11.14
C TYR A 207 12.27 23.79 -12.11
N THR A 208 12.34 24.11 -13.42
CA THR A 208 11.95 23.16 -14.46
C THR A 208 13.12 22.21 -14.68
N THR A 209 12.83 20.91 -14.61
CA THR A 209 13.78 19.81 -14.82
C THR A 209 13.36 18.95 -15.99
N ILE A 210 14.32 18.36 -16.71
CA ILE A 210 14.09 17.39 -17.78
C ILE A 210 14.77 16.09 -17.41
N TRP A 211 14.03 14.99 -17.46
CA TRP A 211 14.45 13.68 -17.05
C TRP A 211 14.42 12.68 -18.19
N SER A 212 15.45 11.84 -18.25
CA SER A 212 15.53 10.71 -19.16
C SER A 212 16.06 9.53 -18.39
N ASP A 213 15.26 8.46 -18.32
CA ASP A 213 15.60 7.21 -17.62
C ASP A 213 16.08 7.41 -16.17
N GLY A 214 15.39 8.27 -15.43
CA GLY A 214 15.72 8.60 -14.03
C GLY A 214 16.91 9.55 -13.85
N VAL A 215 17.51 10.06 -14.93
CA VAL A 215 18.62 11.02 -14.88
C VAL A 215 18.13 12.42 -15.24
N CYS A 216 18.42 13.40 -14.39
CA CYS A 216 18.16 14.81 -14.70
C CYS A 216 19.16 15.29 -15.75
N THR A 217 18.68 15.58 -16.96
CA THR A 217 19.51 16.01 -18.10
C THR A 217 19.57 17.53 -18.27
N LYS A 218 18.59 18.24 -17.69
CA LYS A 218 18.53 19.70 -17.74
C LYS A 218 17.79 20.24 -16.52
N ILE A 219 18.27 21.35 -15.97
CA ILE A 219 17.61 22.15 -14.94
C ILE A 219 17.65 23.63 -15.34
N SER A 220 16.53 24.33 -15.12
CA SER A 220 16.43 25.79 -15.34
C SER A 220 15.57 26.40 -14.26
N TYR A 221 15.99 27.54 -13.75
CA TYR A 221 15.24 28.35 -12.79
C TYR A 221 14.02 28.98 -13.47
N GLU A 222 12.86 28.99 -12.77
CA GLU A 222 11.61 29.64 -13.23
C GLU A 222 11.53 31.10 -12.76
#